data_fa02cd05f66836ae08f1dd98b13d4f41
#
_entry.id   fa02cd05f66836ae08f1dd98b13d4f41
#
_cell.length_a   1.000
_cell.length_b   1.000
_cell.length_c   1.000
_cell.angle_alpha   90.00
_cell.angle_beta   90.00
_cell.angle_gamma   90.00
#
_symmetry.space_group_name_H-M   'P 1'
#
loop_
_entity.id
_entity.type
_entity.pdbx_description
1 polymer ?
#
loop_
_entity_poly.entity_id
_entity_poly.type
_entity_poly.pdbx_seq_one_letter_code
_entity_poly.pdbx_strand_id
1 'polypeptide(L)'
;MDRVDADAQPDSQPLGDLTVRTIAMPADTNANGDIFGGWVLSQMDQAGGIAGVDRAQGRVVTVALDAMTFIRPVRVGDVLCVYTRVVQVGRTSMKIAVEAWARRFCTQIRERVTAATFTFVAIDEAGRPRPIPPEPEAPVRP
;
A
#
# COMPACT_ATOMS: atom_id res chain seq x y z
N MET A 1 6.84 14.92 21.72
CA MET A 1 6.76 14.71 21.08
C MET A 1 5.72 14.72 20.47
N ASP A 2 5.40 15.02 19.94
CA ASP A 2 4.32 15.23 19.66
C ASP A 2 3.98 15.12 18.27
N ARG A 3 4.86 14.82 17.41
CA ARG A 3 4.61 14.57 16.16
C ARG A 3 3.71 13.49 15.96
N VAL A 4 3.65 12.67 16.82
CA VAL A 4 2.76 11.58 16.78
C VAL A 4 1.34 12.00 16.65
N ASP A 5 1.03 13.14 17.15
CA ASP A 5 -0.32 13.56 17.20
C ASP A 5 -0.90 13.84 15.84
N ALA A 6 -0.09 14.28 14.93
CA ALA A 6 -0.58 14.55 13.59
C ALA A 6 -1.07 13.29 12.92
N ASP A 7 -0.49 12.15 13.28
CA ASP A 7 -0.89 10.89 12.71
C ASP A 7 -1.98 10.23 13.48
N ALA A 8 -2.22 10.70 14.68
CA ALA A 8 -3.21 10.12 15.56
C ALA A 8 -4.52 10.87 15.54
N GLN A 9 -4.77 11.70 14.57
CA GLN A 9 -6.01 12.46 14.52
C GLN A 9 -7.21 11.55 14.46
N PRO A 10 -8.17 11.74 15.35
CA PRO A 10 -9.28 10.79 15.46
C PRO A 10 -10.17 10.72 14.23
N ASP A 11 -10.23 11.79 13.46
CA ASP A 11 -11.05 11.82 12.27
C ASP A 11 -10.26 11.57 10.99
N SER A 12 -8.99 11.18 11.13
CA SER A 12 -8.15 10.86 9.99
C SER A 12 -8.69 9.65 9.26
N GLN A 13 -8.73 9.73 7.94
CA GLN A 13 -9.24 8.67 7.09
C GLN A 13 -8.16 8.23 6.10
N PRO A 14 -8.16 6.96 5.72
CA PRO A 14 -7.25 6.52 4.66
C PRO A 14 -7.52 7.26 3.36
N LEU A 15 -6.45 7.53 2.63
CA LEU A 15 -6.53 8.11 1.30
C LEU A 15 -6.33 7.00 0.27
N GLY A 16 -7.20 6.98 -0.73
CA GLY A 16 -7.11 6.00 -1.79
C GLY A 16 -8.10 4.88 -1.65
N ASP A 17 -7.92 3.85 -2.46
CA ASP A 17 -8.83 2.71 -2.54
C ASP A 17 -8.30 1.54 -1.74
N LEU A 18 -9.19 0.85 -1.04
CA LEU A 18 -8.82 -0.38 -0.34
C LEU A 18 -8.44 -1.44 -1.37
N THR A 19 -7.17 -1.81 -1.39
CA THR A 19 -6.62 -2.70 -2.40
C THR A 19 -6.30 -4.09 -1.85
N VAL A 20 -5.80 -4.17 -0.64
CA VAL A 20 -5.50 -5.43 0.04
C VAL A 20 -6.06 -5.38 1.45
N ARG A 21 -6.68 -6.47 1.86
CA ARG A 21 -7.12 -6.64 3.25
C ARG A 21 -6.73 -8.06 3.66
N THR A 22 -6.01 -8.17 4.77
CA THR A 22 -5.56 -9.47 5.23
C THR A 22 -5.44 -9.48 6.75
N ILE A 23 -5.39 -10.65 7.34
CA ILE A 23 -5.29 -10.81 8.78
C ILE A 23 -3.86 -11.17 9.13
N ALA A 24 -3.29 -10.48 10.13
CA ALA A 24 -1.97 -10.79 10.63
C ALA A 24 -2.04 -12.06 11.47
N MET A 25 -1.27 -13.07 11.08
CA MET A 25 -1.33 -14.40 11.67
C MET A 25 -0.07 -14.68 12.51
N PRO A 26 -0.13 -15.67 13.42
CA PRO A 26 1.06 -16.02 14.22
C PRO A 26 2.29 -16.35 13.37
N ALA A 27 2.10 -16.94 12.18
CA ALA A 27 3.22 -17.26 11.30
C ALA A 27 3.95 -16.01 10.79
N ASP A 28 3.35 -14.84 10.92
CA ASP A 28 3.93 -13.59 10.43
C ASP A 28 4.72 -12.86 11.51
N THR A 29 4.93 -13.50 12.66
CA THR A 29 5.62 -12.88 13.78
C THR A 29 7.10 -13.21 13.80
N ASN A 30 7.87 -12.32 14.43
CA ASN A 30 9.28 -12.58 14.74
C ASN A 30 9.41 -13.32 16.08
N ALA A 31 10.66 -13.55 16.52
CA ALA A 31 10.91 -14.27 17.76
C ALA A 31 10.33 -13.59 19.00
N ASN A 32 10.06 -12.28 18.92
CA ASN A 32 9.48 -11.53 20.04
C ASN A 32 7.96 -11.52 20.03
N GLY A 33 7.34 -12.16 19.04
CA GLY A 33 5.89 -12.18 18.95
C GLY A 33 5.27 -10.97 18.23
N ASP A 34 6.09 -10.13 17.64
CA ASP A 34 5.62 -8.96 16.88
C ASP A 34 5.55 -9.30 15.40
N ILE A 35 4.61 -8.68 14.70
CA ILE A 35 4.52 -8.84 13.25
C ILE A 35 5.72 -8.18 12.62
N PHE A 36 6.39 -8.89 11.70
CA PHE A 36 7.52 -8.32 10.96
C PHE A 36 7.12 -7.09 10.19
N GLY A 37 7.94 -6.04 10.27
CA GLY A 37 7.75 -4.88 9.40
C GLY A 37 7.84 -5.26 7.92
N GLY A 38 8.70 -6.22 7.59
CA GLY A 38 8.80 -6.72 6.22
C GLY A 38 7.52 -7.38 5.70
N TRP A 39 6.73 -7.99 6.59
CA TRP A 39 5.45 -8.53 6.19
C TRP A 39 4.49 -7.42 5.78
N VAL A 40 4.45 -6.33 6.56
CA VAL A 40 3.63 -5.16 6.22
C VAL A 40 4.10 -4.57 4.89
N LEU A 41 5.40 -4.41 4.72
CA LEU A 41 5.98 -3.89 3.49
C LEU A 41 5.62 -4.76 2.30
N SER A 42 5.65 -6.08 2.45
CA SER A 42 5.25 -7.01 1.40
C SER A 42 3.80 -6.82 0.99
N GLN A 43 2.90 -6.63 1.95
CA GLN A 43 1.49 -6.38 1.67
C GLN A 43 1.32 -5.06 0.92
N MET A 44 2.09 -4.04 1.29
CA MET A 44 2.04 -2.75 0.62
C MET A 44 2.56 -2.84 -0.81
N ASP A 45 3.63 -3.61 -1.02
CA ASP A 45 4.18 -3.81 -2.35
C ASP A 45 3.19 -4.55 -3.25
N GLN A 46 2.52 -5.57 -2.72
CA GLN A 46 1.50 -6.28 -3.47
C GLN A 46 0.33 -5.35 -3.83
N ALA A 47 -0.12 -4.54 -2.90
CA ALA A 47 -1.20 -3.61 -3.15
C ALA A 47 -0.82 -2.58 -4.21
N GLY A 48 0.40 -2.02 -4.09
CA GLY A 48 0.90 -1.09 -5.09
C GLY A 48 1.00 -1.73 -6.46
N GLY A 49 1.46 -2.99 -6.49
CA GLY A 49 1.55 -3.75 -7.73
C GLY A 49 0.19 -3.97 -8.39
N ILE A 50 -0.83 -4.29 -7.60
CA ILE A 50 -2.19 -4.45 -8.12
C ILE A 50 -2.67 -3.13 -8.74
N ALA A 51 -2.52 -2.03 -8.02
CA ALA A 51 -2.92 -0.72 -8.53
C ALA A 51 -2.10 -0.34 -9.77
N GLY A 52 -0.81 -0.69 -9.78
CA GLY A 52 0.06 -0.41 -10.92
C GLY A 52 -0.33 -1.18 -12.16
N VAL A 53 -0.65 -2.47 -12.01
CA VAL A 53 -1.10 -3.30 -13.12
C VAL A 53 -2.40 -2.74 -13.69
N ASP A 54 -3.32 -2.35 -12.82
CA ASP A 54 -4.60 -1.78 -13.26
C ASP A 54 -4.37 -0.49 -14.06
N ARG A 55 -3.50 0.38 -13.57
CA ARG A 55 -3.26 1.66 -14.25
C ARG A 55 -2.47 1.48 -15.53
N ALA A 56 -1.46 0.62 -15.52
CA ALA A 56 -0.58 0.40 -16.67
C ALA A 56 -1.18 -0.58 -17.69
N GLN A 57 -2.24 -1.28 -17.32
CA GLN A 57 -2.87 -2.31 -18.13
C GLN A 57 -1.84 -3.36 -18.59
N GLY A 58 -1.07 -3.83 -17.64
CA GLY A 58 -0.04 -4.84 -17.91
C GLY A 58 0.99 -4.87 -16.80
N ARG A 59 2.04 -5.61 -17.04
CA ARG A 59 3.06 -5.90 -16.03
C ARG A 59 3.78 -4.64 -15.56
N VAL A 60 4.05 -4.59 -14.29
CA VAL A 60 4.85 -3.55 -13.66
C VAL A 60 5.89 -4.19 -12.77
N VAL A 61 6.93 -3.45 -12.44
CA VAL A 61 7.95 -3.88 -11.49
C VAL A 61 8.20 -2.76 -10.50
N THR A 62 8.38 -3.11 -9.24
CA THR A 62 8.74 -2.16 -8.19
C THR A 62 10.20 -1.77 -8.38
N VAL A 63 10.49 -0.48 -8.52
CA VAL A 63 11.87 -0.03 -8.71
C VAL A 63 12.37 0.83 -7.56
N ALA A 64 11.49 1.43 -6.78
CA ALA A 64 11.91 2.29 -5.69
C ALA A 64 10.77 2.48 -4.70
N LEU A 65 11.16 2.81 -3.50
CA LEU A 65 10.23 3.17 -2.47
C LEU A 65 10.94 4.23 -1.62
N ASP A 66 10.26 5.29 -1.27
CA ASP A 66 10.88 6.34 -0.49
C ASP A 66 10.94 5.95 0.99
N ALA A 67 11.57 6.80 1.79
CA ALA A 67 11.74 6.53 3.20
C ALA A 67 10.37 6.31 3.85
N MET A 68 10.27 5.28 4.69
CA MET A 68 9.02 5.02 5.39
C MET A 68 9.32 4.76 6.86
N THR A 69 8.39 5.17 7.70
CA THR A 69 8.51 5.02 9.14
C THR A 69 7.28 4.29 9.65
N PHE A 70 7.51 3.24 10.43
CA PHE A 70 6.40 2.56 11.09
C PHE A 70 6.06 3.35 12.34
N ILE A 71 4.84 3.88 12.41
CA ILE A 71 4.42 4.70 13.54
C ILE A 71 3.65 3.89 14.58
N ARG A 72 3.15 2.72 14.20
CA ARG A 72 2.46 1.81 15.13
C ARG A 72 2.73 0.37 14.73
N PRO A 73 2.75 -0.55 15.71
CA PRO A 73 2.93 -1.96 15.39
C PRO A 73 1.64 -2.58 14.87
N VAL A 74 1.79 -3.71 14.18
CA VAL A 74 0.68 -4.60 13.83
C VAL A 74 0.78 -5.81 14.76
N ARG A 75 -0.35 -6.26 15.27
CA ARG A 75 -0.41 -7.39 16.19
C ARG A 75 -1.16 -8.55 15.57
N VAL A 76 -0.89 -9.74 16.06
CA VAL A 76 -1.60 -10.95 15.62
C VAL A 76 -3.11 -10.72 15.82
N GLY A 77 -3.88 -11.04 14.80
CA GLY A 77 -5.33 -10.86 14.81
C GLY A 77 -5.79 -9.55 14.23
N ASP A 78 -4.90 -8.57 14.07
CA ASP A 78 -5.28 -7.31 13.43
C ASP A 78 -5.61 -7.53 11.96
N VAL A 79 -6.57 -6.76 11.46
CA VAL A 79 -6.86 -6.74 10.03
C VAL A 79 -6.04 -5.62 9.42
N LEU A 80 -5.12 -5.98 8.53
CA LEU A 80 -4.33 -4.99 7.81
C LEU A 80 -5.10 -4.59 6.56
N CYS A 81 -5.34 -3.30 6.42
CA CYS A 81 -6.01 -2.73 5.26
C CYS A 81 -5.03 -1.82 4.55
N VAL A 82 -4.78 -2.09 3.28
CA VAL A 82 -3.81 -1.33 2.51
C VAL A 82 -4.53 -0.57 1.41
N TYR A 83 -4.32 0.73 1.41
CA TYR A 83 -4.98 1.66 0.48
C TYR A 83 -3.97 2.19 -0.51
N THR A 84 -4.37 2.35 -1.75
CA THR A 84 -3.49 2.80 -2.82
C THR A 84 -4.12 3.95 -3.59
N ARG A 85 -3.24 4.83 -4.09
CA ARG A 85 -3.67 5.98 -4.87
C ARG A 85 -2.54 6.32 -5.83
N VAL A 86 -2.83 6.31 -7.13
CA VAL A 86 -1.85 6.74 -8.14
C VAL A 86 -1.70 8.25 -8.03
N VAL A 87 -0.50 8.73 -7.75
CA VAL A 87 -0.28 10.16 -7.52
C VAL A 87 0.48 10.85 -8.64
N GLN A 88 1.19 10.07 -9.46
CA GLN A 88 1.93 10.65 -10.59
C GLN A 88 2.15 9.58 -11.64
N VAL A 89 1.99 9.94 -12.90
CA VAL A 89 2.25 9.03 -14.03
C VAL A 89 3.20 9.73 -14.99
N GLY A 90 4.34 9.09 -15.24
CA GLY A 90 5.29 9.53 -16.24
C GLY A 90 5.14 8.71 -17.51
N ARG A 91 6.15 8.72 -18.38
CA ARG A 91 6.08 7.97 -19.63
C ARG A 91 6.07 6.47 -19.41
N THR A 92 6.98 5.96 -18.60
CA THR A 92 7.12 4.52 -18.34
C THR A 92 6.99 4.19 -16.84
N SER A 93 6.95 5.18 -15.98
CA SER A 93 6.91 4.96 -14.54
C SER A 93 5.72 5.66 -13.93
N MET A 94 5.36 5.23 -12.73
CA MET A 94 4.30 5.87 -11.97
C MET A 94 4.64 5.82 -10.49
N LYS A 95 4.11 6.78 -9.75
CA LYS A 95 4.20 6.78 -8.29
C LYS A 95 2.85 6.49 -7.69
N ILE A 96 2.85 5.59 -6.73
CA ILE A 96 1.63 5.17 -6.05
C ILE A 96 1.82 5.37 -4.56
N ALA A 97 0.95 6.19 -3.97
CA ALA A 97 0.93 6.37 -2.53
C ALA A 97 0.21 5.18 -1.90
N VAL A 98 0.84 4.57 -0.92
CA VAL A 98 0.32 3.37 -0.26
C VAL A 98 0.28 3.62 1.24
N GLU A 99 -0.88 3.39 1.83
CA GLU A 99 -1.06 3.50 3.28
C GLU A 99 -1.47 2.15 3.86
N ALA A 100 -0.87 1.77 4.96
CA ALA A 100 -1.24 0.57 5.69
C ALA A 100 -1.90 0.96 7.01
N TRP A 101 -3.10 0.43 7.22
CA TRP A 101 -3.91 0.69 8.41
C TRP A 101 -4.20 -0.64 9.10
N ALA A 102 -4.21 -0.64 10.43
CA ALA A 102 -4.58 -1.80 11.21
C ALA A 102 -5.91 -1.56 11.91
N ARG A 103 -6.86 -2.46 11.69
CA ARG A 103 -8.05 -2.51 12.53
C ARG A 103 -7.77 -3.52 13.62
N ARG A 104 -7.83 -3.08 14.86
CA ARG A 104 -7.44 -3.91 16.00
C ARG A 104 -8.42 -5.05 16.21
N PHE A 105 -7.89 -6.20 16.59
CA PHE A 105 -8.65 -7.43 16.76
C PHE A 105 -9.88 -7.19 17.65
N CYS A 106 -11.03 -7.62 17.15
CA CYS A 106 -12.32 -7.53 17.86
C CYS A 106 -12.73 -6.10 18.25
N THR A 107 -12.25 -5.10 17.52
CA THR A 107 -12.66 -3.71 17.78
C THR A 107 -13.01 -3.03 16.46
N GLN A 108 -13.49 -1.79 16.55
CA GLN A 108 -13.66 -0.92 15.39
C GLN A 108 -12.54 0.10 15.30
N ILE A 109 -11.54 -0.02 16.16
CA ILE A 109 -10.43 0.95 16.22
C ILE A 109 -9.52 0.72 15.02
N ARG A 110 -9.29 1.76 14.25
CA ARG A 110 -8.42 1.73 13.07
C ARG A 110 -7.32 2.76 13.25
N GLU A 111 -6.09 2.34 12.99
CA GLU A 111 -4.94 3.21 13.15
C GLU A 111 -4.00 3.06 11.96
N ARG A 112 -3.46 4.17 11.49
CA ARG A 112 -2.46 4.11 10.44
C ARG A 112 -1.17 3.55 11.01
N VAL A 113 -0.61 2.56 10.32
CA VAL A 113 0.63 1.90 10.72
C VAL A 113 1.81 2.57 10.05
N THR A 114 1.69 2.82 8.76
CA THR A 114 2.75 3.44 7.97
C THR A 114 2.19 3.89 6.61
N ALA A 115 2.98 4.66 5.91
CA ALA A 115 2.67 5.10 4.54
C ALA A 115 3.99 5.29 3.79
N ALA A 116 3.95 5.12 2.49
CA ALA A 116 5.10 5.32 1.63
C ALA A 116 4.64 5.55 0.20
N THR A 117 5.51 6.11 -0.62
CA THR A 117 5.28 6.23 -2.06
C THR A 117 6.18 5.24 -2.76
N PHE A 118 5.56 4.37 -3.56
CA PHE A 118 6.27 3.37 -4.35
C PHE A 118 6.36 3.84 -5.79
N THR A 119 7.48 3.54 -6.44
CA THR A 119 7.65 3.81 -7.86
C THR A 119 7.63 2.48 -8.60
N PHE A 120 6.76 2.39 -9.60
CA PHE A 120 6.64 1.22 -10.46
C PHE A 120 6.96 1.61 -11.88
N VAL A 121 7.56 0.69 -12.62
CA VAL A 121 7.83 0.87 -14.06
C VAL A 121 7.01 -0.17 -14.81
N ALA A 122 6.29 0.28 -15.84
CA ALA A 122 5.57 -0.62 -16.74
C ALA A 122 6.60 -1.33 -17.63
N ILE A 123 6.47 -2.64 -17.75
CA ILE A 123 7.42 -3.45 -18.51
C ILE A 123 6.69 -4.31 -19.54
N ASP A 124 7.39 -4.63 -20.62
CA ASP A 124 6.90 -5.55 -21.64
C ASP A 124 7.28 -6.99 -21.27
N GLU A 125 6.97 -7.94 -22.15
CA GLU A 125 7.24 -9.36 -21.88
C GLU A 125 8.73 -9.67 -21.76
N ALA A 126 9.58 -8.84 -22.35
CA ALA A 126 11.03 -8.99 -22.23
C ALA A 126 11.58 -8.29 -20.99
N GLY A 127 10.72 -7.67 -20.19
CA GLY A 127 11.14 -6.96 -18.99
C GLY A 127 11.66 -5.56 -19.24
N ARG A 128 11.44 -5.01 -20.44
CA ARG A 128 11.90 -3.67 -20.78
C ARG A 128 10.83 -2.63 -20.49
N PRO A 129 11.21 -1.41 -20.10
CA PRO A 129 10.23 -0.36 -19.89
C PRO A 129 9.38 -0.13 -21.13
N ARG A 130 8.10 0.10 -20.92
CA ARG A 130 7.15 0.44 -21.99
C ARG A 130 6.33 1.64 -21.59
N PRO A 131 5.77 2.38 -22.55
CA PRO A 131 4.91 3.51 -22.24
C PRO A 131 3.65 3.06 -21.48
N ILE A 132 3.24 3.87 -20.52
CA ILE A 132 1.99 3.67 -19.82
C ILE A 132 0.89 4.29 -20.67
N PRO A 133 -0.20 3.56 -20.94
CA PRO A 133 -1.29 4.09 -21.75
C PRO A 133 -2.04 5.21 -21.01
N PRO A 134 -2.79 6.04 -21.74
CA PRO A 134 -3.64 7.03 -21.10
C PRO A 134 -4.62 6.35 -20.14
N GLU A 135 -5.08 7.11 -19.17
CA GLU A 135 -6.05 6.59 -18.22
C GLU A 135 -7.30 6.14 -18.95
N PRO A 136 -7.78 4.90 -18.70
CA PRO A 136 -8.97 4.42 -19.37
C PRO A 136 -10.20 5.23 -18.95
N GLU A 137 -11.16 5.35 -19.85
CA GLU A 137 -12.42 6.00 -19.52
C GLU A 137 -13.16 5.18 -18.46
N ALA A 138 -13.88 5.90 -17.60
CA ALA A 138 -14.69 5.22 -16.61
C ALA A 138 -15.77 4.40 -17.31
N PRO A 139 -16.03 3.14 -16.85
CA PRO A 139 -17.08 2.34 -17.47
C PRO A 139 -18.44 3.03 -17.32
N VAL A 140 -19.23 2.92 -18.39
CA VAL A 140 -20.59 3.44 -18.35
C VAL A 140 -21.43 2.52 -17.49
N ARG A 141 -22.08 3.08 -16.50
CA ARG A 141 -22.95 2.27 -15.65
C ARG A 141 -24.31 2.10 -16.32
N PRO A 142 -24.88 0.91 -16.24
CA PRO A 142 -26.21 0.67 -16.77
C PRO A 142 -27.29 1.40 -15.98
#